data_cae568f7a0cfd4f0cc7c8e5c94bc6f75
#
_entry.id   cae568f7a0cfd4f0cc7c8e5c94bc6f75
#
_cell.length_a   1.000
_cell.length_b   1.000
_cell.length_c   1.000
_cell.angle_alpha   90.00
_cell.angle_beta   90.00
_cell.angle_gamma   90.00
#
_symmetry.space_group_name_H-M   'P 1'
#
loop_
_entity.id
_entity.type
_entity.pdbx_description
1 polymer ?
#
loop_
_entity_poly.entity_id
_entity_poly.type
_entity_poly.pdbx_seq_one_letter_code
_entity_poly.pdbx_strand_id
1 'polypeptide(L)'
;NELIIDGETAIAQGWESKEYFARKSIKVTIRASGQHARFVERRGALLRETLHKIDTQLEQENIRDIPFPQRLSEAVFAGNALISINNATPYQGLYGRVPNLLPDINALSLDGTGSMPGTIRHSHRVREIAVQSIVEGTSHARIQRALKTPTLLAAQLTFEKGDQVDFYRPPSQKDLPGWTGPASRVDMSE
;
A
#
# COMPACT_ATOMS: atom_id res chain seq x y z
N ASN A 1 12.27 3.23 -23.71
CA ASN A 1 11.96 3.01 -22.30
C ASN A 1 12.71 4.03 -21.44
N GLU A 2 12.05 4.59 -20.42
CA GLU A 2 12.66 5.52 -19.47
C GLU A 2 12.54 4.95 -18.05
N LEU A 3 13.62 5.01 -17.29
CA LEU A 3 13.69 4.64 -15.89
C LEU A 3 13.99 5.88 -15.07
N ILE A 4 13.11 6.20 -14.13
CA ILE A 4 13.30 7.30 -13.20
C ILE A 4 13.77 6.68 -11.88
N ILE A 5 14.96 7.07 -11.42
CA ILE A 5 15.56 6.61 -10.18
C ILE A 5 15.82 7.79 -9.26
N ASP A 6 15.87 7.50 -7.96
CA ASP A 6 16.35 8.46 -7.02
C ASP A 6 17.90 8.51 -7.03
N GLY A 7 18.50 9.46 -6.34
CA GLY A 7 19.94 9.72 -6.43
C GLY A 7 20.83 8.68 -5.75
N GLU A 8 20.36 7.44 -5.56
CA GLU A 8 21.13 6.36 -4.98
C GLU A 8 22.36 6.06 -5.83
N THR A 9 23.54 6.34 -5.28
CA THR A 9 24.81 6.33 -6.03
C THR A 9 25.16 4.98 -6.64
N ALA A 10 24.79 3.88 -5.99
CA ALA A 10 25.09 2.53 -6.49
C ALA A 10 24.39 2.25 -7.83
N ILE A 11 23.15 2.67 -7.99
CA ILE A 11 22.37 2.45 -9.22
C ILE A 11 22.62 3.57 -10.23
N ALA A 12 22.64 4.82 -9.76
CA ALA A 12 22.77 5.98 -10.63
C ALA A 12 24.18 6.16 -11.21
N GLN A 13 25.21 5.78 -10.47
CA GLN A 13 26.62 6.02 -10.83
C GLN A 13 27.42 4.72 -11.06
N GLY A 14 26.90 3.57 -10.67
CA GLY A 14 27.55 2.28 -10.83
C GLY A 14 27.88 2.01 -12.31
N TRP A 15 29.11 1.60 -12.60
CA TRP A 15 29.54 1.30 -13.98
C TRP A 15 28.70 0.16 -14.60
N GLU A 16 28.47 -0.90 -13.86
CA GLU A 16 27.67 -2.06 -14.30
C GLU A 16 26.23 -1.68 -14.62
N SER A 17 25.64 -0.82 -13.79
CA SER A 17 24.28 -0.31 -14.01
C SER A 17 24.20 0.52 -15.28
N LYS A 18 25.16 1.41 -15.50
CA LYS A 18 25.21 2.26 -16.72
C LYS A 18 25.38 1.42 -17.98
N GLU A 19 26.26 0.42 -17.94
CA GLU A 19 26.46 -0.48 -19.07
C GLU A 19 25.19 -1.30 -19.35
N TYR A 20 24.54 -1.82 -18.31
CA TYR A 20 23.28 -2.55 -18.45
C TYR A 20 22.19 -1.69 -19.09
N PHE A 21 22.00 -0.46 -18.61
CA PHE A 21 20.99 0.44 -19.14
C PHE A 21 21.27 0.84 -20.58
N ALA A 22 22.54 1.13 -20.90
CA ALA A 22 22.97 1.44 -22.26
C ALA A 22 22.71 0.27 -23.22
N ARG A 23 23.06 -0.96 -22.83
CA ARG A 23 22.84 -2.17 -23.62
C ARG A 23 21.37 -2.45 -23.87
N LYS A 24 20.48 -2.08 -22.91
CA LYS A 24 19.03 -2.24 -23.02
C LYS A 24 18.31 -1.02 -23.59
N SER A 25 19.03 0.00 -24.04
CA SER A 25 18.47 1.27 -24.55
C SER A 25 17.46 1.88 -23.56
N ILE A 26 17.79 1.84 -22.28
CA ILE A 26 16.98 2.42 -21.20
C ILE A 26 17.58 3.79 -20.89
N LYS A 27 16.77 4.85 -21.10
CA LYS A 27 17.10 6.21 -20.67
C LYS A 27 16.92 6.29 -19.15
N VAL A 28 17.96 6.71 -18.45
CA VAL A 28 17.90 6.89 -16.99
C VAL A 28 17.79 8.37 -16.68
N THR A 29 16.76 8.73 -15.93
CA THR A 29 16.56 10.09 -15.40
C THR A 29 16.70 10.04 -13.87
N ILE A 30 17.70 10.75 -13.35
CA ILE A 30 17.96 10.84 -11.91
C ILE A 30 17.15 11.99 -11.35
N ARG A 31 16.40 11.76 -10.29
CA ARG A 31 15.68 12.81 -9.58
C ARG A 31 16.64 13.72 -8.83
N ALA A 32 16.27 14.98 -8.69
CA ALA A 32 17.02 15.94 -7.89
C ALA A 32 17.07 15.51 -6.41
N SER A 33 18.17 15.86 -5.74
CA SER A 33 18.36 15.60 -4.32
C SER A 33 17.17 16.11 -3.49
N GLY A 34 16.62 15.28 -2.62
CA GLY A 34 15.44 15.60 -1.81
C GLY A 34 14.07 15.38 -2.51
N GLN A 35 14.04 15.02 -3.78
CA GLN A 35 12.82 14.61 -4.47
C GLN A 35 12.58 13.12 -4.31
N HIS A 36 11.88 12.76 -3.26
CA HIS A 36 11.50 11.36 -3.00
C HIS A 36 10.48 10.83 -4.00
N ALA A 37 10.68 9.59 -4.42
CA ALA A 37 9.71 8.86 -5.25
C ALA A 37 8.53 8.34 -4.41
N ARG A 38 7.79 9.22 -3.75
CA ARG A 38 6.76 8.89 -2.74
C ARG A 38 5.82 7.75 -3.16
N PHE A 39 5.47 7.68 -4.44
CA PHE A 39 4.61 6.60 -4.94
C PHE A 39 5.30 5.24 -4.89
N VAL A 40 6.57 5.18 -5.33
CA VAL A 40 7.35 3.94 -5.34
C VAL A 40 7.67 3.51 -3.91
N GLU A 41 8.07 4.45 -3.06
CA GLU A 41 8.33 4.19 -1.64
C GLU A 41 7.10 3.65 -0.92
N ARG A 42 5.93 4.27 -1.14
CA ARG A 42 4.68 3.80 -0.56
C ARG A 42 4.28 2.42 -1.07
N ARG A 43 4.47 2.14 -2.36
CA ARG A 43 4.23 0.81 -2.93
C ARG A 43 5.19 -0.21 -2.35
N GLY A 44 6.47 0.13 -2.22
CA GLY A 44 7.47 -0.73 -1.58
C GLY A 44 7.16 -0.99 -0.10
N ALA A 45 6.65 0.00 0.64
CA ALA A 45 6.23 -0.17 2.03
C ALA A 45 5.05 -1.14 2.14
N LEU A 46 4.00 -0.98 1.31
CA LEU A 46 2.86 -1.89 1.29
C LEU A 46 3.26 -3.31 0.88
N LEU A 47 4.17 -3.45 -0.07
CA LEU A 47 4.68 -4.76 -0.48
C LEU A 47 5.42 -5.46 0.68
N ARG A 48 6.30 -4.75 1.39
CA ARG A 48 6.99 -5.30 2.57
C ARG A 48 6.02 -5.69 3.67
N GLU A 49 5.03 -4.85 3.96
CA GLU A 49 3.98 -5.17 4.94
C GLU A 49 3.18 -6.41 4.56
N THR A 50 2.79 -6.52 3.28
CA THR A 50 2.08 -7.69 2.75
C THR A 50 2.92 -8.96 2.88
N LEU A 51 4.20 -8.91 2.50
CA LEU A 51 5.13 -10.04 2.63
C LEU A 51 5.29 -10.46 4.10
N HIS A 52 5.45 -9.50 5.00
CA HIS A 52 5.58 -9.79 6.42
C HIS A 52 4.31 -10.48 6.98
N LYS A 53 3.13 -10.02 6.59
CA LYS A 53 1.86 -10.67 6.96
C LYS A 53 1.74 -12.07 6.39
N ILE A 54 2.14 -12.28 5.13
CA ILE A 54 2.19 -13.61 4.51
C ILE A 54 3.09 -14.52 5.33
N ASP A 55 4.31 -14.10 5.63
CA ASP A 55 5.28 -14.91 6.37
C ASP A 55 4.77 -15.27 7.77
N THR A 56 4.26 -14.29 8.50
CA THR A 56 3.68 -14.49 9.84
C THR A 56 2.50 -15.47 9.83
N GLN A 57 1.58 -15.32 8.88
CA GLN A 57 0.40 -16.17 8.80
C GLN A 57 0.75 -17.61 8.40
N LEU A 58 1.66 -17.78 7.44
CA LEU A 58 2.15 -19.10 7.03
C LEU A 58 2.86 -19.82 8.17
N GLU A 59 3.65 -19.08 8.98
CA GLU A 59 4.28 -19.63 10.17
C GLU A 59 3.27 -20.10 11.20
N GLN A 60 2.24 -19.31 11.48
CA GLN A 60 1.13 -19.66 12.39
C GLN A 60 0.35 -20.91 11.92
N GLU A 61 0.19 -21.06 10.62
CA GLU A 61 -0.51 -22.20 10.01
C GLU A 61 0.41 -23.41 9.78
N ASN A 62 1.68 -23.34 10.20
CA ASN A 62 2.69 -24.39 9.96
C ASN A 62 2.87 -24.75 8.47
N ILE A 63 2.58 -23.82 7.59
CA ILE A 63 2.82 -23.99 6.15
C ILE A 63 4.25 -23.56 5.86
N ARG A 64 5.09 -24.53 5.53
CA ARG A 64 6.51 -24.31 5.22
C ARG A 64 6.78 -24.59 3.74
N ASP A 65 7.95 -24.24 3.29
CA ASP A 65 8.47 -24.58 1.95
C ASP A 65 7.80 -23.88 0.76
N ILE A 66 7.15 -22.72 1.01
CA ILE A 66 6.70 -21.86 -0.08
C ILE A 66 7.88 -20.95 -0.51
N PRO A 67 8.38 -21.07 -1.75
CA PRO A 67 9.51 -20.29 -2.22
C PRO A 67 9.21 -18.79 -2.17
N PHE A 68 10.24 -17.98 -1.83
CA PHE A 68 10.10 -16.52 -1.79
C PHE A 68 9.56 -15.92 -3.11
N PRO A 69 10.01 -16.36 -4.31
CA PRO A 69 9.45 -15.84 -5.57
C PRO A 69 7.94 -16.02 -5.70
N GLN A 70 7.39 -17.12 -5.18
CA GLN A 70 5.95 -17.38 -5.20
C GLN A 70 5.20 -16.42 -4.26
N ARG A 71 5.69 -16.25 -3.02
CA ARG A 71 5.12 -15.28 -2.06
C ARG A 71 5.17 -13.87 -2.61
N LEU A 72 6.29 -13.49 -3.20
CA LEU A 72 6.47 -12.18 -3.84
C LEU A 72 5.49 -12.00 -5.01
N SER A 73 5.32 -13.00 -5.87
CA SER A 73 4.40 -12.95 -7.00
C SER A 73 2.97 -12.69 -6.56
N GLU A 74 2.50 -13.40 -5.52
CA GLU A 74 1.14 -13.20 -4.99
C GLU A 74 0.95 -11.84 -4.32
N ALA A 75 1.96 -11.37 -3.58
CA ALA A 75 1.93 -10.03 -2.97
C ALA A 75 1.88 -8.91 -4.05
N VAL A 76 2.67 -9.05 -5.11
CA VAL A 76 2.67 -8.13 -6.25
C VAL A 76 1.34 -8.19 -7.00
N PHE A 77 0.81 -9.39 -7.23
CA PHE A 77 -0.50 -9.59 -7.86
C PHE A 77 -1.59 -8.85 -7.07
N ALA A 78 -1.72 -9.11 -5.78
CA ALA A 78 -2.72 -8.47 -4.93
C ALA A 78 -2.61 -6.93 -4.96
N GLY A 79 -1.38 -6.41 -4.87
CA GLY A 79 -1.13 -4.98 -4.97
C GLY A 79 -1.55 -4.38 -6.31
N ASN A 80 -1.24 -5.04 -7.42
CA ASN A 80 -1.60 -4.58 -8.77
C ASN A 80 -3.09 -4.71 -9.09
N ALA A 81 -3.76 -5.67 -8.45
CA ALA A 81 -5.19 -5.91 -8.65
C ALA A 81 -6.09 -4.98 -7.81
N LEU A 82 -5.63 -4.56 -6.62
CA LEU A 82 -6.48 -3.89 -5.63
C LEU A 82 -6.13 -2.41 -5.40
N ILE A 83 -4.86 -2.01 -5.55
CA ILE A 83 -4.47 -0.64 -5.27
C ILE A 83 -4.75 0.22 -6.51
N SER A 84 -5.71 1.13 -6.39
CA SER A 84 -6.04 2.06 -7.48
C SER A 84 -5.13 3.31 -7.45
N ILE A 85 -4.78 3.76 -8.65
CA ILE A 85 -4.08 5.02 -8.93
C ILE A 85 -4.96 5.75 -9.95
N ASN A 86 -5.40 6.97 -9.62
CA ASN A 86 -6.29 7.74 -10.47
C ASN A 86 -7.55 6.94 -10.93
N ASN A 87 -8.19 6.25 -9.97
CA ASN A 87 -9.40 5.44 -10.15
C ASN A 87 -9.25 4.16 -11.00
N ALA A 88 -8.05 3.79 -11.40
CA ALA A 88 -7.79 2.53 -12.09
C ALA A 88 -6.70 1.74 -11.36
N THR A 89 -6.81 0.42 -11.35
CA THR A 89 -5.72 -0.45 -10.89
C THR A 89 -4.71 -0.66 -12.02
N PRO A 90 -3.45 -1.02 -11.73
CA PRO A 90 -2.48 -1.39 -12.75
C PRO A 90 -2.98 -2.47 -13.73
N TYR A 91 -3.73 -3.46 -13.23
CA TYR A 91 -4.35 -4.47 -14.09
C TYR A 91 -5.40 -3.89 -15.02
N GLN A 92 -6.25 -3.00 -14.53
CA GLN A 92 -7.24 -2.32 -15.38
C GLN A 92 -6.55 -1.46 -16.44
N GLY A 93 -5.49 -0.74 -16.06
CA GLY A 93 -4.74 0.09 -17.00
C GLY A 93 -4.04 -0.72 -18.11
N LEU A 94 -3.58 -1.94 -17.80
CA LEU A 94 -2.86 -2.77 -18.77
C LEU A 94 -3.77 -3.70 -19.59
N TYR A 95 -4.78 -4.29 -18.95
CA TYR A 95 -5.60 -5.34 -19.55
C TYR A 95 -7.06 -4.92 -19.78
N GLY A 96 -7.46 -3.72 -19.38
CA GLY A 96 -8.83 -3.23 -19.50
C GLY A 96 -9.86 -3.94 -18.60
N ARG A 97 -9.41 -4.82 -17.69
CA ARG A 97 -10.29 -5.61 -16.82
C ARG A 97 -9.70 -5.81 -15.44
N VAL A 98 -10.55 -6.13 -14.48
CA VAL A 98 -10.13 -6.57 -13.14
C VAL A 98 -9.87 -8.08 -13.19
N PRO A 99 -8.73 -8.59 -12.68
CA PRO A 99 -8.49 -10.02 -12.60
C PRO A 99 -9.37 -10.66 -11.54
N ASN A 100 -9.66 -11.95 -11.65
CA ASN A 100 -10.24 -12.72 -10.56
C ASN A 100 -9.25 -12.77 -9.40
N LEU A 101 -9.66 -12.24 -8.26
CA LEU A 101 -8.79 -12.14 -7.07
C LEU A 101 -8.56 -13.51 -6.44
N LEU A 102 -9.63 -14.27 -6.31
CA LEU A 102 -9.59 -15.62 -5.75
C LEU A 102 -10.10 -16.60 -6.79
N PRO A 103 -9.56 -17.81 -6.83
CA PRO A 103 -10.07 -18.85 -7.72
C PRO A 103 -11.49 -19.22 -7.31
N ASP A 104 -12.29 -19.62 -8.31
CA ASP A 104 -13.59 -20.21 -8.04
C ASP A 104 -13.40 -21.60 -7.43
N ILE A 105 -13.80 -21.75 -6.18
CA ILE A 105 -13.72 -23.03 -5.44
C ILE A 105 -14.47 -24.13 -6.17
N ASN A 106 -15.57 -23.80 -6.84
CA ASN A 106 -16.37 -24.76 -7.57
C ASN A 106 -15.70 -25.23 -8.87
N ALA A 107 -14.93 -24.37 -9.52
CA ALA A 107 -14.16 -24.73 -10.71
C ALA A 107 -13.02 -25.71 -10.43
N LEU A 108 -12.57 -25.78 -9.18
CA LEU A 108 -11.48 -26.66 -8.72
C LEU A 108 -11.98 -28.05 -8.31
N SER A 109 -13.30 -28.24 -8.22
CA SER A 109 -13.94 -29.53 -7.83
C SER A 109 -14.22 -30.44 -9.04
N LEU A 110 -13.78 -30.08 -10.24
CA LEU A 110 -14.15 -30.80 -11.48
C LEU A 110 -13.64 -32.24 -11.56
N ASP A 111 -12.66 -32.63 -10.76
CA ASP A 111 -12.10 -33.99 -10.81
C ASP A 111 -12.70 -34.98 -9.78
N GLY A 112 -13.78 -34.63 -9.11
CA GLY A 112 -14.53 -35.59 -8.25
C GLY A 112 -13.76 -36.15 -7.04
N THR A 113 -12.50 -35.85 -6.87
CA THR A 113 -11.65 -36.37 -5.77
C THR A 113 -11.51 -35.43 -4.59
N GLY A 114 -12.04 -34.22 -4.67
CA GLY A 114 -12.12 -33.26 -3.55
C GLY A 114 -10.79 -32.79 -2.95
N SER A 115 -9.66 -33.25 -3.45
CA SER A 115 -8.36 -32.95 -2.90
C SER A 115 -7.51 -32.16 -3.90
N MET A 116 -7.37 -30.86 -3.65
CA MET A 116 -6.37 -30.07 -4.37
C MET A 116 -4.96 -30.53 -3.99
N PRO A 117 -4.03 -30.65 -4.95
CA PRO A 117 -2.64 -30.83 -4.65
C PRO A 117 -2.15 -29.78 -3.64
N GLY A 118 -1.35 -30.20 -2.64
CA GLY A 118 -0.90 -29.32 -1.56
C GLY A 118 -0.29 -28.01 -2.04
N THR A 119 0.49 -28.05 -3.13
CA THR A 119 1.12 -26.88 -3.75
C THR A 119 0.08 -25.86 -4.25
N ILE A 120 -1.00 -26.30 -4.88
CA ILE A 120 -2.07 -25.41 -5.38
C ILE A 120 -2.81 -24.78 -4.20
N ARG A 121 -3.15 -25.59 -3.18
CA ARG A 121 -3.80 -25.08 -1.97
C ARG A 121 -2.96 -24.03 -1.27
N HIS A 122 -1.65 -24.25 -1.16
CA HIS A 122 -0.74 -23.30 -0.56
C HIS A 122 -0.63 -22.01 -1.38
N SER A 123 -0.60 -22.09 -2.71
CA SER A 123 -0.61 -20.89 -3.57
C SER A 123 -1.89 -20.07 -3.38
N HIS A 124 -3.04 -20.72 -3.29
CA HIS A 124 -4.32 -20.05 -3.02
C HIS A 124 -4.33 -19.39 -1.65
N ARG A 125 -3.79 -20.08 -0.63
CA ARG A 125 -3.71 -19.51 0.71
C ARG A 125 -2.82 -18.27 0.76
N VAL A 126 -1.65 -18.29 0.11
CA VAL A 126 -0.79 -17.12 -0.01
C VAL A 126 -1.51 -15.95 -0.68
N ARG A 127 -2.27 -16.23 -1.74
CA ARG A 127 -3.08 -15.21 -2.42
C ARG A 127 -4.17 -14.63 -1.52
N GLU A 128 -4.90 -15.45 -0.79
CA GLU A 128 -5.89 -14.99 0.19
C GLU A 128 -5.28 -14.03 1.20
N ILE A 129 -4.17 -14.43 1.82
CA ILE A 129 -3.47 -13.60 2.82
C ILE A 129 -3.01 -12.29 2.18
N ALA A 130 -2.46 -12.33 0.98
CA ALA A 130 -2.02 -11.13 0.25
C ALA A 130 -3.18 -10.17 -0.04
N VAL A 131 -4.31 -10.69 -0.54
CA VAL A 131 -5.53 -9.92 -0.82
C VAL A 131 -6.06 -9.30 0.47
N GLN A 132 -6.22 -10.09 1.53
CA GLN A 132 -6.70 -9.63 2.83
C GLN A 132 -5.79 -8.54 3.39
N SER A 133 -4.48 -8.71 3.35
CA SER A 133 -3.50 -7.72 3.81
C SER A 133 -3.67 -6.36 3.11
N ILE A 134 -3.85 -6.36 1.78
CA ILE A 134 -4.05 -5.13 1.02
C ILE A 134 -5.39 -4.47 1.36
N VAL A 135 -6.46 -5.24 1.50
CA VAL A 135 -7.79 -4.73 1.87
C VAL A 135 -7.75 -4.09 3.25
N GLU A 136 -7.19 -4.78 4.24
CA GLU A 136 -7.06 -4.27 5.61
C GLU A 136 -6.19 -3.00 5.66
N GLY A 137 -5.00 -3.03 5.04
CA GLY A 137 -4.09 -1.89 5.01
C GLY A 137 -4.69 -0.66 4.32
N THR A 138 -5.40 -0.85 3.21
CA THR A 138 -6.08 0.26 2.50
C THR A 138 -7.28 0.77 3.28
N SER A 139 -8.06 -0.10 3.92
CA SER A 139 -9.21 0.28 4.75
C SER A 139 -8.76 1.05 5.98
N HIS A 140 -7.75 0.57 6.69
CA HIS A 140 -7.16 1.26 7.83
C HIS A 140 -6.63 2.66 7.43
N ALA A 141 -5.92 2.76 6.31
CA ALA A 141 -5.43 4.05 5.82
C ALA A 141 -6.57 5.02 5.41
N ARG A 142 -7.71 4.51 4.94
CA ARG A 142 -8.92 5.32 4.66
C ARG A 142 -9.57 5.82 5.94
N ILE A 143 -9.74 4.95 6.94
CA ILE A 143 -10.29 5.31 8.25
C ILE A 143 -9.41 6.36 8.91
N GLN A 144 -8.10 6.17 8.95
CA GLN A 144 -7.17 7.14 9.53
C GLN A 144 -7.22 8.49 8.82
N ARG A 145 -7.40 8.51 7.49
CA ARG A 145 -7.59 9.76 6.75
C ARG A 145 -8.92 10.43 7.09
N ALA A 146 -10.00 9.67 7.15
CA ALA A 146 -11.31 10.19 7.50
C ALA A 146 -11.32 10.81 8.91
N LEU A 147 -10.68 10.14 9.87
CA LEU A 147 -10.54 10.65 11.24
C LEU A 147 -9.66 11.91 11.33
N LYS A 148 -8.71 12.08 10.41
CA LYS A 148 -7.83 13.26 10.36
C LYS A 148 -8.40 14.42 9.55
N THR A 149 -9.43 14.17 8.75
CA THR A 149 -10.07 15.21 7.91
C THR A 149 -11.31 15.71 8.64
N PRO A 150 -11.39 17.02 8.95
CA PRO A 150 -12.61 17.57 9.53
C PRO A 150 -13.76 17.34 8.55
N THR A 151 -14.80 16.67 9.01
CA THR A 151 -16.00 16.34 8.22
C THR A 151 -16.95 17.51 8.08
N LEU A 152 -16.80 18.53 8.93
CA LEU A 152 -17.58 19.77 8.91
C LEU A 152 -16.64 20.95 8.73
N LEU A 153 -17.02 21.89 7.86
CA LEU A 153 -16.35 23.19 7.77
C LEU A 153 -16.52 23.90 9.11
N ALA A 154 -15.46 24.48 9.66
CA ALA A 154 -15.51 25.22 10.92
C ALA A 154 -16.59 26.32 10.93
N ALA A 155 -16.90 26.89 9.74
CA ALA A 155 -17.99 27.85 9.54
C ALA A 155 -19.40 27.28 9.75
N GLN A 156 -19.55 25.95 9.76
CA GLN A 156 -20.84 25.29 10.00
C GLN A 156 -21.02 24.85 11.46
N LEU A 157 -20.00 25.01 12.28
CA LEU A 157 -20.04 24.70 13.71
C LEU A 157 -20.31 25.96 14.46
N THR A 158 -21.49 26.04 15.08
CA THR A 158 -21.83 27.08 16.05
C THR A 158 -21.30 26.63 17.41
N PHE A 159 -20.26 27.28 17.88
CA PHE A 159 -19.73 27.06 19.23
C PHE A 159 -20.25 28.16 20.15
N GLU A 160 -20.60 27.82 21.39
CA GLU A 160 -20.95 28.74 22.43
C GLU A 160 -19.79 29.03 23.37
N LYS A 161 -19.87 30.11 24.15
CA LYS A 161 -18.87 30.46 25.15
C LYS A 161 -18.77 29.36 26.21
N GLY A 162 -17.61 28.84 26.45
CA GLY A 162 -17.37 27.77 27.42
C GLY A 162 -17.37 26.37 26.80
N ASP A 163 -17.70 26.22 25.51
CA ASP A 163 -17.58 24.93 24.83
C ASP A 163 -16.12 24.45 24.84
N GLN A 164 -15.96 23.16 25.09
CA GLN A 164 -14.67 22.52 24.99
C GLN A 164 -14.49 21.99 23.57
N VAL A 165 -13.40 22.39 22.94
CA VAL A 165 -13.08 22.04 21.56
C VAL A 165 -11.67 21.52 21.42
N ASP A 166 -11.52 20.51 20.58
CA ASP A 166 -10.20 20.08 20.13
C ASP A 166 -9.89 20.81 18.81
N PHE A 167 -8.71 21.37 18.71
CA PHE A 167 -8.28 22.06 17.49
C PHE A 167 -7.02 21.43 16.91
N TYR A 168 -6.92 21.50 15.61
CA TYR A 168 -5.76 20.97 14.89
C TYR A 168 -4.74 22.09 14.62
N ARG A 169 -3.50 21.87 15.10
CA ARG A 169 -2.35 22.70 14.77
C ARG A 169 -1.32 21.81 14.09
N PRO A 170 -0.76 22.19 12.92
CA PRO A 170 0.31 21.43 12.30
C PRO A 170 1.46 21.21 13.31
N PRO A 171 1.86 19.96 13.56
CA PRO A 171 2.93 19.68 14.52
C PRO A 171 4.28 20.16 13.97
N SER A 172 5.15 20.59 14.84
CA SER A 172 6.52 21.00 14.49
C SER A 172 7.42 19.83 14.10
N GLN A 173 7.06 18.61 14.51
CA GLN A 173 7.75 17.36 14.19
C GLN A 173 6.75 16.33 13.66
N LYS A 174 7.23 15.45 12.76
CA LYS A 174 6.43 14.50 12.02
C LYS A 174 5.69 13.47 12.90
N ASP A 175 6.23 13.19 14.07
CA ASP A 175 5.76 12.13 14.98
C ASP A 175 4.87 12.66 16.11
N LEU A 176 4.61 13.98 16.15
CA LEU A 176 3.74 14.57 17.15
C LEU A 176 2.29 14.63 16.66
N PRO A 177 1.29 14.37 17.54
CA PRO A 177 -0.10 14.56 17.20
C PRO A 177 -0.39 16.05 16.94
N GLY A 178 -1.07 16.36 15.84
CA GLY A 178 -1.45 17.74 15.53
C GLY A 178 -2.74 18.20 16.23
N TRP A 179 -3.45 17.28 16.86
CA TRP A 179 -4.64 17.61 17.65
C TRP A 179 -4.26 18.03 19.06
N THR A 180 -4.79 19.16 19.47
CA THR A 180 -4.55 19.75 20.79
C THR A 180 -5.91 20.09 21.42
N GLY A 181 -6.11 19.69 22.67
CA GLY A 181 -7.34 19.96 23.39
C GLY A 181 -7.43 19.14 24.69
N PRO A 182 -8.50 19.29 25.43
CA PRO A 182 -9.59 20.25 25.21
C PRO A 182 -9.20 21.71 25.54
N ALA A 183 -9.62 22.65 24.70
CA ALA A 183 -9.51 24.09 24.94
C ALA A 183 -10.91 24.71 25.06
N SER A 184 -11.08 25.65 25.98
CA SER A 184 -12.36 26.33 26.17
C SER A 184 -12.45 27.55 25.26
N ARG A 185 -13.58 27.71 24.56
CA ARG A 185 -13.84 28.89 23.77
C ARG A 185 -14.02 30.13 24.68
N VAL A 186 -13.18 31.13 24.46
CA VAL A 186 -13.26 32.45 25.10
C VAL A 186 -13.87 33.42 24.09
N ASP A 187 -14.69 34.38 24.57
CA ASP A 187 -15.19 35.44 23.68
C ASP A 187 -14.04 36.20 23.04
N MET A 188 -14.17 36.48 21.74
CA MET A 188 -13.31 37.49 21.12
C MET A 188 -13.86 38.85 21.60
N SER A 189 -13.10 39.52 22.47
CA SER A 189 -13.29 40.95 22.65
C SER A 189 -12.87 41.64 21.36
N GLU A 190 -13.76 42.43 20.76
CA GLU A 190 -13.46 43.33 19.66
C GLU A 190 -12.22 44.22 19.93
#